data_bb87295a044f9ddc3275dd0d48faf168
#
_entry.id   bb87295a044f9ddc3275dd0d48faf168
#
_cell.length_a   1.000
_cell.length_b   1.000
_cell.length_c   1.000
_cell.angle_alpha   90.00
_cell.angle_beta   90.00
_cell.angle_gamma   90.00
#
_symmetry.space_group_name_H-M   'P 1'
#
loop_
_entity.id
_entity.type
_entity.pdbx_description
1 polymer ?
#
loop_
_entity_poly.entity_id
_entity_poly.type
_entity_poly.pdbx_seq_one_letter_code
_entity_poly.pdbx_strand_id
1 'polypeptide(L)'
;MINPLVDELAEHTTVKTACDLLGRPRGSHYRAKAPRPAREPVPRQAPPNALTEAERAQVLGVLTSARFVDKSVAQTWATLLDEGTYLCSMSTMHRILRAHGAAGERRAQATHPTRTKPELVATKPGQVWSWDITKLRGPERGVYYDLYVVLDIFSRFVVAWTIAACEDSEIAKTMLEQAMGAHGIPEAIHADRGTSMTSKPVAQLMVDLGVARSHSRPHVSNDNPYSEAAFKTLKYAPVFPERFGSLADARAFGERFFGYYNHEHRHSGIGLHTPASVHFGTASEVRAQRQQTLNAAYAAHPERFGNRRPQPSKLPNVAWINQPSQEALIQTA
;
A
#
# COMPACT_ATOMS: atom_id res chain seq x y z
N MET A 1 -12.70 -6.09 31.97
CA MET A 1 -11.72 -5.50 32.92
C MET A 1 -12.33 -4.54 33.96
N ILE A 2 -13.45 -3.85 33.74
CA ILE A 2 -14.02 -2.87 34.72
C ILE A 2 -14.83 -3.53 35.83
N ASN A 3 -15.52 -4.67 35.60
CA ASN A 3 -16.35 -5.29 36.65
C ASN A 3 -15.59 -5.77 37.88
N PRO A 4 -14.41 -6.41 37.77
CA PRO A 4 -13.61 -6.76 38.96
C PRO A 4 -13.21 -5.56 39.79
N LEU A 5 -12.85 -4.43 39.15
CA LEU A 5 -12.53 -3.18 39.84
C LEU A 5 -13.70 -2.58 40.61
N VAL A 6 -14.95 -2.70 40.09
CA VAL A 6 -16.15 -2.29 40.82
C VAL A 6 -16.35 -3.15 42.06
N ASP A 7 -16.07 -4.45 41.97
CA ASP A 7 -16.22 -5.37 43.09
C ASP A 7 -15.19 -5.08 44.20
N GLU A 8 -13.93 -4.87 43.82
CA GLU A 8 -12.84 -4.52 44.71
C GLU A 8 -13.12 -3.19 45.44
N LEU A 9 -13.50 -2.15 44.70
CA LEU A 9 -13.91 -0.87 45.32
C LEU A 9 -15.16 -0.98 46.21
N ALA A 10 -16.09 -1.89 45.89
CA ALA A 10 -17.31 -2.09 46.68
C ALA A 10 -17.05 -2.77 48.03
N GLU A 11 -15.88 -3.36 48.28
CA GLU A 11 -15.45 -3.84 49.58
C GLU A 11 -15.19 -2.70 50.56
N HIS A 12 -14.80 -1.52 50.05
CA HIS A 12 -14.49 -0.33 50.85
C HIS A 12 -15.55 0.76 50.78
N THR A 13 -16.57 0.62 49.92
CA THR A 13 -17.65 1.59 49.73
C THR A 13 -18.95 0.90 49.26
N THR A 14 -19.92 1.64 48.77
CA THR A 14 -21.13 1.03 48.18
C THR A 14 -20.93 0.73 46.70
N VAL A 15 -21.60 -0.31 46.18
CA VAL A 15 -21.60 -0.63 44.73
C VAL A 15 -22.04 0.57 43.89
N LYS A 16 -22.93 1.41 44.43
CA LYS A 16 -23.35 2.65 43.77
C LYS A 16 -22.16 3.61 43.60
N THR A 17 -21.46 3.90 44.70
CA THR A 17 -20.31 4.80 44.70
C THR A 17 -19.17 4.29 43.84
N ALA A 18 -18.87 2.97 43.92
CA ALA A 18 -17.85 2.32 43.09
C ALA A 18 -18.20 2.42 41.59
N CYS A 19 -19.44 2.20 41.23
CA CYS A 19 -19.90 2.37 39.85
C CYS A 19 -19.79 3.82 39.35
N ASP A 20 -20.19 4.79 40.21
CA ASP A 20 -20.14 6.20 39.85
C ASP A 20 -18.70 6.69 39.68
N LEU A 21 -17.78 6.27 40.55
CA LEU A 21 -16.34 6.58 40.45
C LEU A 21 -15.68 6.02 39.18
N LEU A 22 -16.09 4.84 38.76
CA LEU A 22 -15.57 4.19 37.57
C LEU A 22 -16.36 4.50 36.29
N GLY A 23 -17.34 5.41 36.36
CA GLY A 23 -18.15 5.80 35.19
C GLY A 23 -18.99 4.66 34.61
N ARG A 24 -19.33 3.62 35.43
CA ARG A 24 -20.07 2.44 34.95
C ARG A 24 -21.53 2.46 35.44
N PRO A 25 -22.50 2.33 34.52
CA PRO A 25 -23.90 2.21 34.94
C PRO A 25 -24.15 0.99 35.82
N ARG A 26 -24.77 1.12 36.98
CA ARG A 26 -25.09 0.01 37.90
C ARG A 26 -25.81 -1.16 37.21
N GLY A 27 -26.77 -0.84 36.32
CA GLY A 27 -27.49 -1.87 35.58
C GLY A 27 -26.61 -2.71 34.67
N SER A 28 -25.48 -2.16 34.17
CA SER A 28 -24.49 -2.90 33.37
C SER A 28 -23.62 -3.80 34.24
N HIS A 29 -23.26 -3.36 35.45
CA HIS A 29 -22.52 -4.16 36.42
C HIS A 29 -23.33 -5.41 36.86
N TYR A 30 -24.57 -5.22 37.30
CA TYR A 30 -25.42 -6.34 37.72
C TYR A 30 -25.78 -7.29 36.55
N ARG A 31 -26.03 -6.77 35.35
CA ARG A 31 -26.22 -7.66 34.15
C ARG A 31 -25.01 -8.48 33.81
N ALA A 32 -23.81 -7.99 34.07
CA ALA A 32 -22.59 -8.77 33.84
C ALA A 32 -22.38 -9.86 34.91
N LYS A 33 -22.83 -9.63 36.18
CA LYS A 33 -22.80 -10.64 37.25
C LYS A 33 -23.87 -11.72 37.10
N ALA A 34 -25.04 -11.36 36.61
CA ALA A 34 -26.14 -12.28 36.35
C ALA A 34 -26.59 -12.12 34.89
N PRO A 35 -25.87 -12.64 33.93
CA PRO A 35 -26.28 -12.57 32.53
C PRO A 35 -27.59 -13.34 32.35
N ARG A 36 -28.57 -12.68 31.73
CA ARG A 36 -29.81 -13.37 31.38
C ARG A 36 -29.47 -14.55 30.48
N PRO A 37 -30.05 -15.75 30.73
CA PRO A 37 -29.89 -16.85 29.83
C PRO A 37 -30.32 -16.42 28.42
N ALA A 38 -29.53 -16.85 27.43
CA ALA A 38 -29.83 -16.57 26.02
C ALA A 38 -31.26 -17.09 25.75
N ARG A 39 -32.17 -16.18 25.39
CA ARG A 39 -33.53 -16.57 25.01
C ARG A 39 -33.40 -17.33 23.70
N GLU A 40 -33.89 -18.55 23.66
CA GLU A 40 -33.99 -19.26 22.39
C GLU A 40 -34.75 -18.40 21.37
N PRO A 41 -34.22 -18.25 20.15
CA PRO A 41 -34.87 -17.45 19.14
C PRO A 41 -36.23 -18.09 18.80
N VAL A 42 -37.31 -17.47 19.24
CA VAL A 42 -38.65 -17.87 18.84
C VAL A 42 -38.80 -17.60 17.34
N PRO A 43 -39.15 -18.62 16.53
CA PRO A 43 -39.40 -18.42 15.11
C PRO A 43 -40.41 -17.28 14.91
N ARG A 44 -40.03 -16.20 14.25
CA ARG A 44 -40.97 -15.14 13.92
C ARG A 44 -41.97 -15.67 12.91
N GLN A 45 -43.27 -15.58 13.19
CA GLN A 45 -44.29 -15.83 12.21
C GLN A 45 -44.07 -14.97 10.97
N ALA A 46 -44.23 -15.57 9.79
CA ALA A 46 -44.12 -14.83 8.54
C ALA A 46 -45.20 -13.72 8.49
N PRO A 47 -44.81 -12.49 8.07
CA PRO A 47 -45.80 -11.41 7.91
C PRO A 47 -46.94 -11.85 6.97
N PRO A 48 -48.19 -11.35 7.14
CA PRO A 48 -49.34 -11.74 6.30
C PRO A 48 -49.14 -11.46 4.80
N ASN A 49 -48.25 -10.54 4.48
CA ASN A 49 -47.89 -10.14 3.11
C ASN A 49 -46.61 -10.81 2.60
N ALA A 50 -46.09 -11.83 3.30
CA ALA A 50 -44.94 -12.57 2.81
C ALA A 50 -45.33 -13.47 1.63
N LEU A 51 -44.45 -13.48 0.60
CA LEU A 51 -44.60 -14.41 -0.51
C LEU A 51 -44.52 -15.85 0.00
N THR A 52 -45.39 -16.69 -0.52
CA THR A 52 -45.34 -18.14 -0.31
C THR A 52 -44.09 -18.74 -0.93
N GLU A 53 -43.75 -19.95 -0.57
CA GLU A 53 -42.59 -20.67 -1.14
C GLU A 53 -42.72 -20.88 -2.65
N ALA A 54 -43.94 -21.17 -3.13
CA ALA A 54 -44.25 -21.31 -4.55
C ALA A 54 -44.05 -20.01 -5.32
N GLU A 55 -44.50 -18.88 -4.77
CA GLU A 55 -44.28 -17.54 -5.39
C GLU A 55 -42.80 -17.16 -5.39
N ARG A 56 -42.04 -17.47 -4.35
CA ARG A 56 -40.59 -17.26 -4.32
C ARG A 56 -39.86 -18.10 -5.37
N ALA A 57 -40.25 -19.36 -5.53
CA ALA A 57 -39.71 -20.24 -6.56
C ALA A 57 -40.01 -19.70 -7.97
N GLN A 58 -41.25 -19.21 -8.19
CA GLN A 58 -41.64 -18.57 -9.44
C GLN A 58 -40.75 -17.34 -9.75
N VAL A 59 -40.60 -16.43 -8.78
CA VAL A 59 -39.75 -15.24 -8.94
C VAL A 59 -38.30 -15.62 -9.27
N LEU A 60 -37.76 -16.63 -8.56
CA LEU A 60 -36.40 -17.12 -8.81
C LEU A 60 -36.30 -17.73 -10.20
N GLY A 61 -37.23 -18.57 -10.62
CA GLY A 61 -37.25 -19.16 -11.94
C GLY A 61 -37.29 -18.13 -13.07
N VAL A 62 -38.10 -17.09 -12.93
CA VAL A 62 -38.11 -15.98 -13.89
C VAL A 62 -36.76 -15.27 -13.93
N LEU A 63 -36.20 -14.89 -12.77
CA LEU A 63 -34.93 -14.19 -12.67
C LEU A 63 -33.74 -14.99 -13.21
N THR A 64 -33.78 -16.32 -13.14
CA THR A 64 -32.70 -17.20 -13.60
C THR A 64 -32.97 -17.80 -14.99
N SER A 65 -34.10 -17.46 -15.63
CA SER A 65 -34.42 -17.91 -16.97
C SER A 65 -33.42 -17.40 -18.00
N ALA A 66 -33.27 -18.12 -19.12
CA ALA A 66 -32.39 -17.69 -20.23
C ALA A 66 -32.70 -16.28 -20.75
N ARG A 67 -33.94 -15.82 -20.60
CA ARG A 67 -34.37 -14.48 -21.02
C ARG A 67 -33.85 -13.36 -20.11
N PHE A 68 -33.67 -13.62 -18.82
CA PHE A 68 -33.42 -12.60 -17.81
C PHE A 68 -32.10 -12.83 -17.01
N VAL A 69 -31.40 -13.92 -17.26
CA VAL A 69 -30.21 -14.30 -16.48
C VAL A 69 -29.08 -13.27 -16.55
N ASP A 70 -28.98 -12.52 -17.68
CA ASP A 70 -27.98 -11.50 -17.94
C ASP A 70 -28.46 -10.07 -17.63
N LYS A 71 -29.74 -9.91 -17.27
CA LYS A 71 -30.35 -8.59 -17.03
C LYS A 71 -30.32 -8.24 -15.54
N SER A 72 -30.22 -6.94 -15.25
CA SER A 72 -30.37 -6.45 -13.88
C SER A 72 -31.79 -6.69 -13.37
N VAL A 73 -31.95 -6.79 -12.03
CA VAL A 73 -33.27 -6.90 -11.40
C VAL A 73 -34.21 -5.78 -11.83
N ALA A 74 -33.68 -4.54 -11.94
CA ALA A 74 -34.49 -3.39 -12.37
C ALA A 74 -34.98 -3.53 -13.82
N GLN A 75 -34.15 -4.00 -14.74
CA GLN A 75 -34.54 -4.26 -16.13
C GLN A 75 -35.58 -5.38 -16.22
N THR A 76 -35.36 -6.48 -15.49
CA THR A 76 -36.32 -7.60 -15.43
C THR A 76 -37.66 -7.13 -14.89
N TRP A 77 -37.67 -6.37 -13.80
CA TRP A 77 -38.88 -5.86 -13.16
C TRP A 77 -39.65 -4.92 -14.12
N ALA A 78 -38.96 -3.97 -14.77
CA ALA A 78 -39.57 -3.05 -15.71
C ALA A 78 -40.15 -3.80 -16.93
N THR A 79 -39.40 -4.76 -17.51
CA THR A 79 -39.90 -5.57 -18.65
C THR A 79 -41.15 -6.36 -18.28
N LEU A 80 -41.19 -6.95 -17.08
CA LEU A 80 -42.38 -7.67 -16.63
C LEU A 80 -43.60 -6.74 -16.45
N LEU A 81 -43.38 -5.51 -15.94
CA LEU A 81 -44.45 -4.54 -15.82
C LEU A 81 -44.98 -4.10 -17.18
N ASP A 82 -44.10 -3.88 -18.15
CA ASP A 82 -44.50 -3.52 -19.53
C ASP A 82 -45.33 -4.65 -20.17
N GLU A 83 -45.11 -5.89 -19.75
CA GLU A 83 -45.89 -7.06 -20.18
C GLU A 83 -47.14 -7.32 -19.31
N GLY A 84 -47.49 -6.41 -18.42
CA GLY A 84 -48.64 -6.53 -17.52
C GLY A 84 -48.48 -7.52 -16.37
N THR A 85 -47.25 -7.95 -16.09
CA THR A 85 -46.98 -8.96 -15.04
C THR A 85 -46.29 -8.31 -13.84
N TYR A 86 -46.90 -8.38 -12.65
CA TYR A 86 -46.29 -7.98 -11.38
C TYR A 86 -46.10 -9.17 -10.49
N LEU A 87 -44.86 -9.50 -10.16
CA LEU A 87 -44.52 -10.60 -9.26
C LEU A 87 -44.29 -10.13 -7.83
N CYS A 88 -43.40 -9.16 -7.65
CA CYS A 88 -43.09 -8.55 -6.36
C CYS A 88 -42.23 -7.29 -6.56
N SER A 89 -41.88 -6.60 -5.46
CA SER A 89 -41.00 -5.43 -5.52
C SER A 89 -39.56 -5.83 -5.88
N MET A 90 -38.81 -4.90 -6.49
CA MET A 90 -37.37 -5.07 -6.77
C MET A 90 -36.55 -5.47 -5.51
N SER A 91 -36.90 -4.88 -4.35
CA SER A 91 -36.25 -5.23 -3.08
C SER A 91 -36.48 -6.70 -2.67
N THR A 92 -37.65 -7.25 -2.96
CA THR A 92 -37.96 -8.66 -2.73
C THR A 92 -37.22 -9.57 -3.70
N MET A 93 -37.13 -9.19 -4.99
CA MET A 93 -36.30 -9.90 -5.99
C MET A 93 -34.85 -9.98 -5.56
N HIS A 94 -34.26 -8.86 -5.10
CA HIS A 94 -32.89 -8.86 -4.57
C HIS A 94 -32.71 -9.73 -3.33
N ARG A 95 -33.70 -9.78 -2.42
CA ARG A 95 -33.64 -10.67 -1.24
C ARG A 95 -33.66 -12.15 -1.63
N ILE A 96 -34.51 -12.51 -2.60
CA ILE A 96 -34.60 -13.89 -3.11
C ILE A 96 -33.28 -14.30 -3.76
N LEU A 97 -32.71 -13.48 -4.67
CA LEU A 97 -31.42 -13.77 -5.29
C LEU A 97 -30.29 -13.92 -4.26
N ARG A 98 -30.28 -13.06 -3.22
CA ARG A 98 -29.27 -13.15 -2.14
C ARG A 98 -29.40 -14.45 -1.34
N ALA A 99 -30.62 -14.84 -1.01
CA ALA A 99 -30.89 -16.08 -0.26
C ALA A 99 -30.44 -17.34 -1.03
N HIS A 100 -30.44 -17.28 -2.37
CA HIS A 100 -29.99 -18.37 -3.24
C HIS A 100 -28.56 -18.22 -3.76
N GLY A 101 -27.75 -17.28 -3.21
CA GLY A 101 -26.37 -17.08 -3.62
C GLY A 101 -26.20 -16.50 -5.05
N ALA A 102 -27.29 -16.05 -5.68
CA ALA A 102 -27.32 -15.56 -7.05
C ALA A 102 -27.32 -14.02 -7.14
N ALA A 103 -26.90 -13.32 -6.09
CA ALA A 103 -26.92 -11.85 -6.00
C ALA A 103 -25.67 -11.16 -6.61
N GLY A 104 -24.72 -11.93 -7.15
CA GLY A 104 -23.51 -11.41 -7.80
C GLY A 104 -23.77 -10.75 -9.15
N GLU A 105 -22.70 -10.35 -9.83
CA GLU A 105 -22.77 -9.84 -11.21
C GLU A 105 -23.37 -10.92 -12.13
N ARG A 106 -24.48 -10.61 -12.76
CA ARG A 106 -25.26 -11.57 -13.58
C ARG A 106 -24.85 -11.54 -15.05
N ARG A 107 -24.14 -10.51 -15.48
CA ARG A 107 -23.56 -10.40 -16.82
C ARG A 107 -22.25 -11.19 -16.86
N ALA A 108 -21.91 -11.73 -18.03
CA ALA A 108 -20.62 -12.40 -18.24
C ALA A 108 -19.48 -11.35 -18.28
N GLN A 109 -19.31 -10.60 -17.20
CA GLN A 109 -18.16 -9.73 -17.03
C GLN A 109 -16.96 -10.55 -16.56
N ALA A 110 -15.82 -10.33 -17.20
CA ALA A 110 -14.57 -10.89 -16.73
C ALA A 110 -14.32 -10.45 -15.27
N THR A 111 -14.36 -11.39 -14.35
CA THR A 111 -13.95 -11.14 -12.96
C THR A 111 -12.44 -10.96 -12.97
N HIS A 112 -11.96 -9.78 -12.56
CA HIS A 112 -10.53 -9.62 -12.34
C HIS A 112 -10.10 -10.49 -11.17
N PRO A 113 -9.12 -11.38 -11.36
CA PRO A 113 -8.61 -12.20 -10.27
C PRO A 113 -8.12 -11.29 -9.14
N THR A 114 -8.33 -11.71 -7.90
CA THR A 114 -7.80 -11.03 -6.72
C THR A 114 -6.29 -10.95 -6.86
N ARG A 115 -5.74 -9.74 -6.94
CA ARG A 115 -4.31 -9.54 -7.14
C ARG A 115 -3.59 -9.68 -5.81
N THR A 116 -2.59 -10.53 -5.78
CA THR A 116 -1.72 -10.70 -4.63
C THR A 116 -0.93 -9.40 -4.38
N LYS A 117 -0.85 -8.99 -3.13
CA LYS A 117 -0.03 -7.87 -2.69
C LYS A 117 1.44 -8.21 -2.97
N PRO A 118 2.20 -7.39 -3.73
CA PRO A 118 3.61 -7.66 -3.95
C PRO A 118 4.38 -7.48 -2.63
N GLU A 119 5.11 -8.49 -2.20
CA GLU A 119 5.94 -8.46 -1.00
C GLU A 119 7.38 -8.72 -1.41
N LEU A 120 8.24 -7.70 -1.24
CA LEU A 120 9.66 -7.79 -1.55
C LEU A 120 10.47 -7.34 -0.36
N VAL A 121 11.60 -8.01 -0.14
CA VAL A 121 12.53 -7.73 0.95
C VAL A 121 13.94 -7.56 0.40
N ALA A 122 14.66 -6.56 0.92
CA ALA A 122 16.09 -6.40 0.70
C ALA A 122 16.80 -6.27 2.04
N THR A 123 17.86 -7.04 2.23
CA THR A 123 18.72 -7.06 3.42
C THR A 123 20.10 -6.47 3.15
N LYS A 124 20.41 -6.23 1.88
CA LYS A 124 21.65 -5.61 1.39
C LYS A 124 21.41 -4.85 0.11
N PRO A 125 22.32 -3.95 -0.29
CA PRO A 125 22.27 -3.29 -1.60
C PRO A 125 22.31 -4.30 -2.76
N GLY A 126 21.70 -3.94 -3.88
CA GLY A 126 21.72 -4.73 -5.11
C GLY A 126 20.70 -5.85 -5.19
N GLN A 127 19.88 -6.11 -4.15
CA GLN A 127 18.87 -7.17 -4.21
C GLN A 127 17.58 -6.75 -4.90
N VAL A 128 17.02 -5.61 -4.53
CA VAL A 128 15.73 -5.16 -5.09
C VAL A 128 15.85 -3.72 -5.53
N TRP A 129 15.50 -3.48 -6.79
CA TRP A 129 15.40 -2.13 -7.32
C TRP A 129 13.94 -1.71 -7.49
N SER A 130 13.66 -0.45 -7.24
CA SER A 130 12.38 0.20 -7.53
C SER A 130 12.57 1.11 -8.74
N TRP A 131 11.64 1.02 -9.69
CA TRP A 131 11.67 1.82 -10.90
C TRP A 131 10.37 2.59 -11.08
N ASP A 132 10.48 3.85 -11.49
CA ASP A 132 9.32 4.69 -11.77
C ASP A 132 9.66 5.80 -12.78
N ILE A 133 8.63 6.32 -13.45
CA ILE A 133 8.74 7.40 -14.43
C ILE A 133 7.87 8.57 -13.97
N THR A 134 8.41 9.78 -14.02
CA THR A 134 7.65 10.98 -13.68
C THR A 134 7.84 12.08 -14.72
N LYS A 135 6.79 12.88 -14.92
CA LYS A 135 6.81 13.98 -15.86
C LYS A 135 7.42 15.24 -15.27
N LEU A 136 8.33 15.86 -16.04
CA LEU A 136 8.91 17.16 -15.80
C LEU A 136 8.27 18.17 -16.76
N ARG A 137 7.93 19.37 -16.29
CA ARG A 137 7.32 20.41 -17.14
C ARG A 137 8.39 21.03 -18.04
N GLY A 138 8.15 20.99 -19.36
CA GLY A 138 8.98 21.64 -20.37
C GLY A 138 8.71 23.14 -20.49
N PRO A 139 9.29 23.80 -21.52
CA PRO A 139 9.27 25.25 -21.65
C PRO A 139 7.86 25.84 -21.80
N GLU A 140 6.99 25.12 -22.48
CA GLU A 140 5.64 25.59 -22.79
C GLU A 140 4.58 24.72 -22.10
N ARG A 141 3.36 25.25 -21.99
CA ARG A 141 2.21 24.51 -21.48
C ARG A 141 1.89 23.34 -22.40
N GLY A 142 1.83 22.13 -21.83
CA GLY A 142 1.57 20.89 -22.58
C GLY A 142 2.84 20.14 -23.01
N VAL A 143 4.01 20.75 -22.91
CA VAL A 143 5.30 20.08 -23.15
C VAL A 143 5.77 19.45 -21.84
N TYR A 144 6.12 18.17 -21.89
CA TYR A 144 6.65 17.41 -20.76
C TYR A 144 7.83 16.58 -21.20
N TYR A 145 8.74 16.34 -20.29
CA TYR A 145 9.83 15.38 -20.43
C TYR A 145 9.59 14.23 -19.43
N ASP A 146 9.95 13.02 -19.82
CA ASP A 146 9.81 11.84 -18.98
C ASP A 146 11.14 11.54 -18.29
N LEU A 147 11.14 11.64 -16.95
CA LEU A 147 12.27 11.29 -16.11
C LEU A 147 12.09 9.85 -15.59
N TYR A 148 12.99 8.98 -15.99
CA TYR A 148 13.11 7.60 -15.53
C TYR A 148 14.09 7.55 -14.37
N VAL A 149 13.73 6.87 -13.30
CA VAL A 149 14.60 6.68 -12.14
C VAL A 149 14.52 5.24 -11.66
N VAL A 150 15.68 4.62 -11.50
CA VAL A 150 15.84 3.32 -10.86
C VAL A 150 16.65 3.50 -9.60
N LEU A 151 16.13 3.05 -8.47
CA LEU A 151 16.81 3.13 -7.19
C LEU A 151 16.84 1.79 -6.46
N ASP A 152 17.92 1.54 -5.74
CA ASP A 152 18.04 0.42 -4.82
C ASP A 152 17.23 0.68 -3.55
N ILE A 153 16.31 -0.24 -3.21
CA ILE A 153 15.40 0.01 -2.08
C ILE A 153 16.07 -0.09 -0.72
N PHE A 154 17.23 -0.78 -0.59
CA PHE A 154 17.93 -0.88 0.67
C PHE A 154 18.76 0.37 0.94
N SER A 155 19.60 0.77 0.00
CA SER A 155 20.51 1.91 0.13
C SER A 155 19.88 3.26 -0.21
N ARG A 156 18.75 3.28 -0.94
CA ARG A 156 18.15 4.47 -1.58
C ARG A 156 19.02 5.06 -2.69
N PHE A 157 20.10 4.38 -3.08
CA PHE A 157 20.99 4.84 -4.14
C PHE A 157 20.28 4.79 -5.49
N VAL A 158 20.30 5.90 -6.22
CA VAL A 158 19.80 5.94 -7.60
C VAL A 158 20.85 5.29 -8.49
N VAL A 159 20.59 4.05 -8.92
CA VAL A 159 21.51 3.25 -9.75
C VAL A 159 21.49 3.67 -11.21
N ALA A 160 20.38 4.22 -11.69
CA ALA A 160 20.26 4.80 -13.02
C ALA A 160 19.14 5.83 -13.07
N TRP A 161 19.31 6.80 -13.94
CA TRP A 161 18.27 7.74 -14.33
C TRP A 161 18.52 8.22 -15.77
N THR A 162 17.46 8.64 -16.44
CA THR A 162 17.54 9.32 -17.73
C THR A 162 16.35 10.23 -17.94
N ILE A 163 16.50 11.22 -18.83
CA ILE A 163 15.39 12.11 -19.21
C ILE A 163 15.24 12.10 -20.72
N ALA A 164 14.03 11.80 -21.18
CA ALA A 164 13.66 11.71 -22.58
C ALA A 164 12.52 12.67 -22.94
N ALA A 165 12.36 12.97 -24.22
CA ALA A 165 11.28 13.82 -24.71
C ALA A 165 9.91 13.13 -24.65
N CYS A 166 9.88 11.80 -24.67
CA CYS A 166 8.69 10.96 -24.55
C CYS A 166 9.04 9.62 -23.90
N GLU A 167 8.03 8.96 -23.38
CA GLU A 167 8.19 7.60 -22.84
C GLU A 167 8.49 6.61 -23.96
N ASP A 168 9.58 5.85 -23.80
CA ASP A 168 10.07 4.87 -24.79
C ASP A 168 10.66 3.64 -24.09
N SER A 169 10.27 2.46 -24.55
CA SER A 169 10.66 1.18 -23.99
C SER A 169 12.12 0.79 -24.30
N GLU A 170 12.68 1.22 -25.43
CA GLU A 170 14.09 0.96 -25.76
C GLU A 170 15.04 1.83 -24.94
N ILE A 171 14.65 3.07 -24.64
CA ILE A 171 15.37 3.93 -23.69
C ILE A 171 15.38 3.26 -22.30
N ALA A 172 14.22 2.77 -21.86
CA ALA A 172 14.10 2.07 -20.58
C ALA A 172 14.97 0.81 -20.52
N LYS A 173 14.94 -0.02 -21.57
CA LYS A 173 15.77 -1.22 -21.69
C LYS A 173 17.25 -0.89 -21.62
N THR A 174 17.72 0.06 -22.45
CA THR A 174 19.12 0.48 -22.48
C THR A 174 19.59 1.02 -21.12
N MET A 175 18.77 1.82 -20.46
CA MET A 175 19.07 2.34 -19.11
C MET A 175 19.23 1.20 -18.09
N LEU A 176 18.35 0.20 -18.11
CA LEU A 176 18.41 -0.96 -17.22
C LEU A 176 19.63 -1.82 -17.50
N GLU A 177 19.96 -2.08 -18.78
CA GLU A 177 21.17 -2.82 -19.17
C GLU A 177 22.44 -2.14 -18.66
N GLN A 178 22.54 -0.82 -18.83
CA GLN A 178 23.66 -0.03 -18.32
C GLN A 178 23.74 -0.06 -16.80
N ALA A 179 22.60 0.09 -16.10
CA ALA A 179 22.54 0.01 -14.66
C ALA A 179 23.01 -1.34 -14.13
N MET A 180 22.56 -2.44 -14.74
CA MET A 180 22.98 -3.80 -14.37
C MET A 180 24.45 -4.07 -14.68
N GLY A 181 24.97 -3.50 -15.77
CA GLY A 181 26.40 -3.57 -16.10
C GLY A 181 27.28 -2.85 -15.07
N ALA A 182 26.82 -1.73 -14.51
CA ALA A 182 27.57 -0.91 -13.57
C ALA A 182 27.42 -1.35 -12.10
N HIS A 183 26.24 -1.82 -11.70
CA HIS A 183 25.89 -2.09 -10.30
C HIS A 183 25.57 -3.56 -9.99
N GLY A 184 25.65 -4.45 -10.97
CA GLY A 184 25.28 -5.85 -10.87
C GLY A 184 23.79 -6.08 -11.14
N ILE A 185 23.43 -7.35 -11.34
CA ILE A 185 22.06 -7.78 -11.66
C ILE A 185 21.27 -7.92 -10.35
N PRO A 186 20.12 -7.22 -10.17
CA PRO A 186 19.30 -7.37 -8.99
C PRO A 186 18.51 -8.69 -9.01
N GLU A 187 18.07 -9.15 -7.85
CA GLU A 187 17.18 -10.31 -7.71
C GLU A 187 15.77 -9.98 -8.23
N ALA A 188 15.31 -8.74 -7.99
CA ALA A 188 14.01 -8.28 -8.44
C ALA A 188 13.98 -6.79 -8.80
N ILE A 189 13.13 -6.43 -9.76
CA ILE A 189 12.76 -5.05 -10.06
C ILE A 189 11.26 -4.88 -9.81
N HIS A 190 10.93 -3.88 -8.99
CA HIS A 190 9.57 -3.46 -8.72
C HIS A 190 9.26 -2.17 -9.47
N ALA A 191 8.13 -2.15 -10.16
CA ALA A 191 7.67 -0.99 -10.92
C ALA A 191 6.14 -0.88 -10.85
N ASP A 192 5.61 0.26 -11.23
CA ASP A 192 4.19 0.36 -11.51
C ASP A 192 3.83 -0.40 -12.82
N ARG A 193 2.62 -0.19 -13.35
CA ARG A 193 2.17 -0.82 -14.59
C ARG A 193 2.21 0.13 -15.78
N GLY A 194 3.17 1.05 -15.79
CA GLY A 194 3.40 1.96 -16.92
C GLY A 194 3.70 1.22 -18.23
N THR A 195 3.52 1.92 -19.34
CA THR A 195 3.66 1.36 -20.70
C THR A 195 5.05 0.79 -20.93
N SER A 196 6.10 1.52 -20.59
CA SER A 196 7.49 1.07 -20.72
C SER A 196 7.81 -0.12 -19.82
N MET A 197 7.25 -0.13 -18.58
CA MET A 197 7.53 -1.15 -17.57
C MET A 197 6.93 -2.52 -17.90
N THR A 198 5.83 -2.53 -18.65
CA THR A 198 5.14 -3.74 -19.10
C THR A 198 5.50 -4.13 -20.54
N SER A 199 6.37 -3.38 -21.19
CA SER A 199 6.76 -3.57 -22.59
C SER A 199 7.48 -4.89 -22.82
N LYS A 200 7.37 -5.41 -24.06
CA LYS A 200 8.04 -6.66 -24.45
C LYS A 200 9.57 -6.59 -24.36
N PRO A 201 10.27 -5.50 -24.81
CA PRO A 201 11.71 -5.40 -24.71
C PRO A 201 12.23 -5.48 -23.27
N VAL A 202 11.61 -4.74 -22.34
CA VAL A 202 11.97 -4.78 -20.91
C VAL A 202 11.63 -6.16 -20.32
N ALA A 203 10.47 -6.71 -20.68
CA ALA A 203 10.06 -8.03 -20.23
C ALA A 203 11.06 -9.12 -20.61
N GLN A 204 11.54 -9.10 -21.87
CA GLN A 204 12.51 -10.06 -22.37
C GLN A 204 13.85 -9.91 -21.67
N LEU A 205 14.35 -8.68 -21.50
CA LEU A 205 15.59 -8.42 -20.77
C LEU A 205 15.57 -9.03 -19.37
N MET A 206 14.44 -8.85 -18.61
CA MET A 206 14.33 -9.43 -17.27
C MET A 206 14.37 -10.97 -17.30
N VAL A 207 13.72 -11.58 -18.27
CA VAL A 207 13.74 -13.05 -18.44
C VAL A 207 15.14 -13.53 -18.77
N ASP A 208 15.83 -12.89 -19.71
CA ASP A 208 17.18 -13.27 -20.18
C ASP A 208 18.21 -13.18 -19.04
N LEU A 209 18.04 -12.23 -18.14
CA LEU A 209 18.92 -12.01 -16.99
C LEU A 209 18.44 -12.70 -15.70
N GLY A 210 17.32 -13.39 -15.70
CA GLY A 210 16.78 -14.08 -14.52
C GLY A 210 16.26 -13.15 -13.42
N VAL A 211 15.91 -11.90 -13.74
CA VAL A 211 15.43 -10.90 -12.80
C VAL A 211 13.92 -11.06 -12.57
N ALA A 212 13.52 -11.21 -11.33
CA ALA A 212 12.10 -11.27 -10.97
C ALA A 212 11.41 -9.92 -11.18
N ARG A 213 10.25 -9.93 -11.87
CA ARG A 213 9.44 -8.73 -12.07
C ARG A 213 8.32 -8.67 -11.07
N SER A 214 8.17 -7.52 -10.42
CA SER A 214 7.08 -7.22 -9.51
C SER A 214 6.40 -5.92 -9.92
N HIS A 215 5.09 -5.87 -9.80
CA HIS A 215 4.31 -4.68 -10.17
C HIS A 215 3.36 -4.26 -9.06
N SER A 216 3.21 -2.96 -8.91
CA SER A 216 2.20 -2.35 -8.04
C SER A 216 0.79 -2.82 -8.44
N ARG A 217 -0.09 -2.94 -7.47
CA ARG A 217 -1.51 -3.16 -7.73
C ARG A 217 -2.12 -1.92 -8.38
N PRO A 218 -3.06 -2.05 -9.33
CA PRO A 218 -3.70 -0.90 -9.95
C PRO A 218 -4.34 0.01 -8.89
N HIS A 219 -4.13 1.31 -9.02
CA HIS A 219 -4.68 2.35 -8.14
C HIS A 219 -4.26 2.26 -6.67
N VAL A 220 -3.15 1.57 -6.35
CA VAL A 220 -2.57 1.50 -5.01
C VAL A 220 -1.22 2.20 -5.03
N SER A 221 -1.20 3.49 -4.69
CA SER A 221 0.01 4.32 -4.67
C SER A 221 1.06 3.82 -3.67
N ASN A 222 0.63 3.25 -2.54
CA ASN A 222 1.56 2.79 -1.49
C ASN A 222 2.40 1.56 -1.88
N ASP A 223 2.20 0.98 -3.06
CA ASP A 223 2.96 -0.19 -3.52
C ASP A 223 4.36 0.18 -4.05
N ASN A 224 4.64 1.47 -4.37
CA ASN A 224 5.98 1.95 -4.79
C ASN A 224 6.49 3.13 -3.94
N PRO A 225 6.61 2.97 -2.60
CA PRO A 225 6.86 4.06 -1.68
C PRO A 225 8.25 4.69 -1.85
N TYR A 226 9.23 3.95 -2.36
CA TYR A 226 10.61 4.41 -2.49
C TYR A 226 10.79 5.39 -3.64
N SER A 227 10.24 5.07 -4.81
CA SER A 227 10.26 5.96 -5.97
C SER A 227 9.44 7.21 -5.70
N GLU A 228 8.26 7.08 -5.05
CA GLU A 228 7.44 8.23 -4.66
C GLU A 228 8.19 9.17 -3.69
N ALA A 229 8.91 8.62 -2.70
CA ALA A 229 9.71 9.40 -1.77
C ALA A 229 10.89 10.12 -2.47
N ALA A 230 11.55 9.46 -3.43
CA ALA A 230 12.60 10.05 -4.23
C ALA A 230 12.08 11.21 -5.09
N PHE A 231 10.93 11.03 -5.75
CA PHE A 231 10.30 12.10 -6.52
C PHE A 231 9.79 13.27 -5.67
N LYS A 232 9.33 13.00 -4.44
CA LYS A 232 9.03 14.08 -3.49
C LYS A 232 10.29 14.89 -3.15
N THR A 233 11.38 14.19 -2.84
CA THR A 233 12.68 14.85 -2.56
C THR A 233 13.14 15.71 -3.73
N LEU A 234 12.99 15.22 -4.97
CA LEU A 234 13.32 15.96 -6.19
C LEU A 234 12.43 17.19 -6.37
N LYS A 235 11.10 16.99 -6.42
CA LYS A 235 10.14 18.03 -6.80
C LYS A 235 9.93 19.12 -5.75
N TYR A 236 10.22 18.82 -4.49
CA TYR A 236 10.15 19.79 -3.39
C TYR A 236 11.51 20.39 -3.02
N ALA A 237 12.57 20.04 -3.75
CA ALA A 237 13.87 20.73 -3.57
C ALA A 237 13.72 22.21 -3.91
N PRO A 238 14.25 23.15 -3.10
CA PRO A 238 14.15 24.59 -3.37
C PRO A 238 14.72 25.01 -4.72
N VAL A 239 15.67 24.24 -5.25
CA VAL A 239 16.32 24.47 -6.55
C VAL A 239 15.56 23.84 -7.73
N PHE A 240 14.44 23.13 -7.47
CA PHE A 240 13.65 22.51 -8.54
C PHE A 240 12.90 23.59 -9.33
N PRO A 241 13.13 23.71 -10.65
CA PRO A 241 12.50 24.74 -11.44
C PRO A 241 11.01 24.43 -11.70
N GLU A 242 10.19 25.45 -11.80
CA GLU A 242 8.80 25.28 -12.19
C GLU A 242 8.67 24.69 -13.60
N ARG A 243 9.58 25.06 -14.51
CA ARG A 243 9.69 24.58 -15.88
C ARG A 243 11.15 24.49 -16.30
N PHE A 244 11.45 23.55 -17.18
CA PHE A 244 12.75 23.41 -17.83
C PHE A 244 12.72 24.07 -19.20
N GLY A 245 13.73 24.86 -19.52
CA GLY A 245 13.84 25.59 -20.79
C GLY A 245 14.07 24.66 -22.00
N SER A 246 14.69 23.49 -21.77
CA SER A 246 14.97 22.48 -22.79
C SER A 246 15.17 21.11 -22.16
N LEU A 247 15.24 20.08 -23.00
CA LEU A 247 15.62 18.72 -22.58
C LEU A 247 17.07 18.69 -22.04
N ALA A 248 17.98 19.44 -22.66
CA ALA A 248 19.36 19.56 -22.19
C ALA A 248 19.44 20.22 -20.82
N ASP A 249 18.64 21.23 -20.55
CA ASP A 249 18.53 21.90 -19.26
C ASP A 249 18.00 20.95 -18.18
N ALA A 250 16.96 20.16 -18.50
CA ALA A 250 16.44 19.13 -17.60
C ALA A 250 17.51 18.08 -17.28
N ARG A 251 18.27 17.61 -18.26
CA ARG A 251 19.37 16.66 -18.06
C ARG A 251 20.49 17.23 -17.20
N ALA A 252 20.90 18.46 -17.44
CA ALA A 252 21.91 19.16 -16.63
C ALA A 252 21.45 19.34 -15.17
N PHE A 253 20.16 19.58 -14.94
CA PHE A 253 19.60 19.59 -13.60
C PHE A 253 19.63 18.20 -12.97
N GLY A 254 19.22 17.15 -13.70
CA GLY A 254 19.25 15.77 -13.24
C GLY A 254 20.64 15.34 -12.79
N GLU A 255 21.69 15.67 -13.57
CA GLU A 255 23.08 15.36 -13.24
C GLU A 255 23.48 15.94 -11.88
N ARG A 256 23.21 17.23 -11.66
CA ARG A 256 23.50 17.89 -10.38
C ARG A 256 22.66 17.31 -9.24
N PHE A 257 21.37 17.09 -9.47
CA PHE A 257 20.47 16.63 -8.43
C PHE A 257 20.77 15.20 -7.99
N PHE A 258 20.95 14.25 -8.91
CA PHE A 258 21.23 12.87 -8.55
C PHE A 258 22.65 12.68 -8.00
N GLY A 259 23.60 13.49 -8.43
CA GLY A 259 24.89 13.60 -7.77
C GLY A 259 24.75 14.01 -6.30
N TYR A 260 24.07 15.13 -6.03
CA TYR A 260 23.73 15.55 -4.68
C TYR A 260 22.94 14.49 -3.90
N TYR A 261 21.89 13.92 -4.49
CA TYR A 261 21.04 12.92 -3.83
C TYR A 261 21.82 11.69 -3.39
N ASN A 262 22.69 11.17 -4.24
CA ASN A 262 23.46 9.98 -3.94
C ASN A 262 24.59 10.22 -2.93
N HIS A 263 25.28 11.36 -3.02
CA HIS A 263 26.54 11.58 -2.30
C HIS A 263 26.43 12.54 -1.11
N GLU A 264 25.45 13.43 -1.08
CA GLU A 264 25.37 14.49 -0.06
C GLU A 264 24.07 14.41 0.76
N HIS A 265 22.94 14.09 0.14
CA HIS A 265 21.64 14.03 0.83
C HIS A 265 21.64 12.95 1.92
N ARG A 266 21.26 13.36 3.13
CA ARG A 266 21.18 12.46 4.28
C ARG A 266 19.75 11.99 4.45
N HIS A 267 19.55 10.69 4.22
CA HIS A 267 18.23 10.11 4.18
C HIS A 267 17.81 9.56 5.55
N SER A 268 16.70 10.05 6.12
CA SER A 268 16.20 9.63 7.44
C SER A 268 15.91 8.12 7.51
N GLY A 269 15.36 7.53 6.44
CA GLY A 269 15.03 6.11 6.35
C GLY A 269 16.25 5.16 6.35
N ILE A 270 17.47 5.68 6.23
CA ILE A 270 18.71 4.90 6.31
C ILE A 270 19.66 5.47 7.38
N GLY A 271 19.10 5.92 8.50
CA GLY A 271 19.89 6.38 9.65
C GLY A 271 20.70 7.65 9.39
N LEU A 272 20.21 8.56 8.54
CA LEU A 272 20.89 9.79 8.13
C LEU A 272 22.23 9.55 7.40
N HIS A 273 22.40 8.39 6.79
CA HIS A 273 23.49 8.12 5.87
C HIS A 273 23.19 8.70 4.48
N THR A 274 24.20 8.90 3.66
CA THR A 274 24.02 9.14 2.23
C THR A 274 23.74 7.83 1.53
N PRO A 275 22.91 7.80 0.46
CA PRO A 275 22.69 6.61 -0.34
C PRO A 275 23.98 5.91 -0.76
N ALA A 276 24.97 6.67 -1.23
CA ALA A 276 26.27 6.14 -1.64
C ALA A 276 27.02 5.44 -0.50
N SER A 277 27.01 6.00 0.72
CA SER A 277 27.72 5.39 1.85
C SER A 277 27.12 4.03 2.23
N VAL A 278 25.81 3.85 2.07
CA VAL A 278 25.13 2.56 2.30
C VAL A 278 25.37 1.61 1.13
N HIS A 279 25.25 2.09 -0.10
CA HIS A 279 25.36 1.28 -1.32
C HIS A 279 26.76 0.67 -1.48
N PHE A 280 27.79 1.46 -1.19
CA PHE A 280 29.20 1.02 -1.29
C PHE A 280 29.80 0.53 0.05
N GLY A 281 29.00 0.34 1.08
CA GLY A 281 29.40 -0.32 2.34
C GLY A 281 30.20 0.54 3.32
N THR A 282 30.38 1.86 3.10
CA THR A 282 31.16 2.75 3.99
C THR A 282 30.31 3.32 5.15
N ALA A 283 29.05 2.94 5.28
CA ALA A 283 28.16 3.43 6.33
C ALA A 283 28.62 3.11 7.75
N SER A 284 29.30 1.97 7.97
CA SER A 284 29.89 1.58 9.26
C SER A 284 30.99 2.55 9.69
N GLU A 285 31.87 2.96 8.80
CA GLU A 285 32.95 3.93 9.04
C GLU A 285 32.39 5.31 9.38
N VAL A 286 31.41 5.78 8.58
CA VAL A 286 30.71 7.04 8.85
C VAL A 286 30.03 7.00 10.23
N ARG A 287 29.41 5.87 10.60
CA ARG A 287 28.77 5.73 11.91
C ARG A 287 29.80 5.75 13.04
N ALA A 288 30.95 5.08 12.88
CA ALA A 288 32.04 5.09 13.87
C ALA A 288 32.57 6.53 14.06
N GLN A 289 32.80 7.27 12.99
CA GLN A 289 33.22 8.69 13.06
C GLN A 289 32.21 9.56 13.83
N ARG A 290 30.90 9.38 13.55
CA ARG A 290 29.84 10.09 14.28
C ARG A 290 29.82 9.73 15.76
N GLN A 291 30.07 8.45 16.11
CA GLN A 291 30.17 8.01 17.50
C GLN A 291 31.34 8.66 18.23
N GLN A 292 32.50 8.80 17.58
CA GLN A 292 33.66 9.50 18.16
C GLN A 292 33.31 10.97 18.46
N THR A 293 32.67 11.66 17.52
CA THR A 293 32.21 13.05 17.69
C THR A 293 31.25 13.17 18.88
N LEU A 294 30.28 12.26 18.98
CA LEU A 294 29.30 12.25 20.08
C LEU A 294 29.95 11.92 21.43
N ASN A 295 30.95 11.03 21.46
CA ASN A 295 31.71 10.71 22.67
C ASN A 295 32.52 11.93 23.14
N ALA A 296 33.16 12.66 22.26
CA ALA A 296 33.89 13.87 22.59
C ALA A 296 32.95 14.97 23.13
N ALA A 297 31.78 15.15 22.50
CA ALA A 297 30.77 16.10 22.96
C ALA A 297 30.22 15.71 24.35
N TYR A 298 29.98 14.42 24.58
CA TYR A 298 29.56 13.92 25.88
C TYR A 298 30.65 14.10 26.98
N ALA A 299 31.90 13.88 26.64
CA ALA A 299 33.01 14.11 27.59
C ALA A 299 33.16 15.58 27.98
N ALA A 300 32.94 16.49 27.03
CA ALA A 300 33.02 17.93 27.28
C ALA A 300 31.82 18.48 28.06
N HIS A 301 30.61 17.92 27.85
CA HIS A 301 29.37 18.46 28.41
C HIS A 301 28.39 17.33 28.75
N PRO A 302 28.66 16.45 29.70
CA PRO A 302 27.82 15.31 30.06
C PRO A 302 26.42 15.74 30.53
N GLU A 303 26.30 16.91 31.15
CA GLU A 303 25.06 17.48 31.63
C GLU A 303 24.01 17.78 30.52
N ARG A 304 24.44 17.89 29.25
CA ARG A 304 23.56 18.13 28.10
C ARG A 304 22.88 16.88 27.56
N PHE A 305 23.32 15.70 27.99
CA PHE A 305 22.87 14.41 27.46
C PHE A 305 21.99 13.60 28.43
N GLY A 306 21.68 14.14 29.58
CA GLY A 306 20.92 13.44 30.62
C GLY A 306 21.63 12.15 31.07
N ASN A 307 20.85 11.09 31.34
CA ASN A 307 21.38 9.83 31.86
C ASN A 307 21.84 8.84 30.78
N ARG A 308 21.85 9.20 29.51
CA ARG A 308 22.19 8.28 28.40
C ARG A 308 23.32 8.81 27.53
N ARG A 309 24.29 7.95 27.26
CA ARG A 309 25.34 8.28 26.28
C ARG A 309 24.70 8.39 24.88
N PRO A 310 24.99 9.47 24.12
CA PRO A 310 24.45 9.66 22.79
C PRO A 310 25.00 8.60 21.82
N GLN A 311 24.16 8.18 20.88
CA GLN A 311 24.52 7.25 19.82
C GLN A 311 24.00 7.76 18.47
N PRO A 312 24.77 7.58 17.38
CA PRO A 312 24.26 7.91 16.05
C PRO A 312 23.15 6.95 15.63
N SER A 313 22.26 7.43 14.78
CA SER A 313 21.18 6.62 14.23
C SER A 313 21.69 5.30 13.65
N LYS A 314 20.92 4.24 13.84
CA LYS A 314 21.21 2.92 13.28
C LYS A 314 20.76 2.83 11.84
N LEU A 315 21.53 2.12 11.02
CA LEU A 315 21.09 1.70 9.70
C LEU A 315 20.02 0.61 9.87
N PRO A 316 18.90 0.64 9.15
CA PRO A 316 17.96 -0.48 9.09
C PRO A 316 18.63 -1.73 8.52
N ASN A 317 18.32 -2.90 9.08
CA ASN A 317 18.85 -4.17 8.59
C ASN A 317 18.07 -4.72 7.40
N VAL A 318 16.89 -4.16 7.13
CA VAL A 318 15.97 -4.66 6.12
C VAL A 318 15.13 -3.52 5.54
N ALA A 319 14.86 -3.59 4.25
CA ALA A 319 13.91 -2.73 3.55
C ALA A 319 12.82 -3.58 2.90
N TRP A 320 11.57 -3.15 3.01
CA TRP A 320 10.41 -3.87 2.51
C TRP A 320 9.61 -3.03 1.52
N ILE A 321 9.15 -3.68 0.46
CA ILE A 321 7.95 -3.23 -0.25
C ILE A 321 6.80 -4.07 0.29
N ASN A 322 5.82 -3.42 0.92
CA ASN A 322 4.64 -4.06 1.49
C ASN A 322 4.97 -5.14 2.55
N GLN A 323 5.64 -4.76 3.61
CA GLN A 323 5.95 -5.68 4.72
C GLN A 323 4.71 -6.49 5.14
N PRO A 324 4.83 -7.83 5.30
CA PRO A 324 3.79 -8.68 5.89
C PRO A 324 3.42 -8.24 7.29
N SER A 325 2.21 -8.57 7.75
CA SER A 325 1.83 -8.36 9.14
C SER A 325 2.68 -9.23 10.07
N GLN A 326 2.88 -8.80 11.32
CA GLN A 326 3.62 -9.60 12.30
C GLN A 326 3.02 -11.00 12.49
N GLU A 327 1.68 -11.12 12.41
CA GLU A 327 0.98 -12.40 12.51
C GLU A 327 1.31 -13.34 11.34
N ALA A 328 1.43 -12.81 10.12
CA ALA A 328 1.82 -13.59 8.95
C ALA A 328 3.28 -14.07 9.03
N LEU A 329 4.19 -13.26 9.59
CA LEU A 329 5.59 -13.63 9.78
C LEU A 329 5.77 -14.74 10.84
N ILE A 330 4.92 -14.79 11.86
CA ILE A 330 4.95 -15.83 12.90
C ILE A 330 4.41 -17.17 12.38
N GLN A 331 3.47 -17.16 11.43
CA GLN A 331 2.90 -18.38 10.84
C GLN A 331 3.83 -19.06 9.82
N THR A 332 4.84 -18.37 9.32
CA THR A 332 5.80 -18.89 8.33
C THR A 332 7.17 -19.27 8.93
N ALA A 333 7.39 -19.06 10.20
CA ALA A 333 8.60 -19.41 10.96
C ALA A 333 8.39 -20.71 11.77
#